data_9e3835a748a64067a1020d01b6535eff
#
_entry.id   9e3835a748a64067a1020d01b6535eff
#
_cell.length_a   1.000
_cell.length_b   1.000
_cell.length_c   1.000
_cell.angle_alpha   90.00
_cell.angle_beta   90.00
_cell.angle_gamma   90.00
#
_symmetry.space_group_name_H-M   'P 1'
#
loop_
_entity.id
_entity.type
_entity.pdbx_description
1 polymer ?
#
loop_
_entity_poly.entity_id
_entity_poly.type
_entity_poly.pdbx_seq_one_letter_code
_entity_poly.pdbx_strand_id
1 'polypeptide(L)'
;IWRAAFDAGQTTPAQSLFWQVPKAPEELYDLRSDPDEVNNLAGSSEHRATLEKLRAAMRAHAESIRDVGLMPEGEMHTRVTGTAPYDLARDPAKYPFTRIIDTADLASNLTPAAVPELRRRTIDPDSAVRHWAALGLLMRGKAAIAAGQTELRAMLQDSSPLVRIVAAEALTAHGAETDATAALAILKNYASVEQHGVFIAMAALNAIEALGPKAASLKAYVATLSPRGPSPDNRYDSYVPRQLASITGVEIADPEEATATKARGKGKRKAANEED
;
A
#
# COMPACT_ATOMS: atom_id res chain seq x y z
N ILE A 1 -18.36 -12.85 -5.56
CA ILE A 1 -19.66 -13.18 -4.90
C ILE A 1 -19.78 -12.44 -3.58
N TRP A 2 -18.88 -12.62 -2.59
CA TRP A 2 -18.99 -12.01 -1.26
C TRP A 2 -19.00 -10.47 -1.30
N ARG A 3 -18.10 -9.85 -2.06
CA ARG A 3 -18.08 -8.39 -2.23
C ARG A 3 -19.41 -7.86 -2.79
N ALA A 4 -19.98 -8.53 -3.80
CA ALA A 4 -21.26 -8.13 -4.38
C ALA A 4 -22.41 -8.25 -3.37
N ALA A 5 -22.39 -9.27 -2.50
CA ALA A 5 -23.37 -9.41 -1.44
C ALA A 5 -23.26 -8.28 -0.39
N PHE A 6 -22.03 -7.88 -0.04
CA PHE A 6 -21.79 -6.75 0.84
C PHE A 6 -22.30 -5.42 0.23
N ASP A 7 -21.96 -5.16 -1.03
CA ASP A 7 -22.41 -3.94 -1.75
C ASP A 7 -23.94 -3.89 -1.90
N ALA A 8 -24.61 -5.05 -1.96
CA ALA A 8 -26.07 -5.19 -1.99
C ALA A 8 -26.72 -5.16 -0.58
N GLY A 9 -25.97 -5.01 0.50
CA GLY A 9 -26.48 -5.03 1.88
C GLY A 9 -27.03 -6.39 2.35
N GLN A 10 -26.57 -7.50 1.74
CA GLN A 10 -27.05 -8.86 1.99
C GLN A 10 -26.16 -9.64 2.95
N THR A 11 -25.15 -9.02 3.54
CA THR A 11 -24.24 -9.64 4.52
C THR A 11 -24.70 -9.38 5.94
N THR A 12 -24.43 -10.34 6.85
CA THR A 12 -24.59 -10.12 8.30
C THR A 12 -23.52 -9.14 8.80
N PRO A 13 -23.68 -8.56 10.03
CA PRO A 13 -22.65 -7.72 10.62
C PRO A 13 -21.26 -8.39 10.64
N ALA A 14 -21.16 -9.65 11.07
CA ALA A 14 -19.90 -10.40 11.07
C ALA A 14 -19.30 -10.57 9.68
N GLN A 15 -20.12 -10.91 8.67
CA GLN A 15 -19.66 -11.03 7.29
C GLN A 15 -19.24 -9.70 6.67
N SER A 16 -19.68 -8.58 7.24
CA SER A 16 -19.37 -7.23 6.75
C SER A 16 -18.03 -6.70 7.27
N LEU A 17 -17.49 -7.26 8.36
CA LEU A 17 -16.27 -6.77 9.04
C LEU A 17 -15.08 -6.64 8.07
N PHE A 18 -14.90 -7.61 7.17
CA PHE A 18 -13.81 -7.60 6.20
C PHE A 18 -13.89 -6.40 5.24
N TRP A 19 -15.09 -5.93 4.90
CA TRP A 19 -15.32 -4.88 3.90
C TRP A 19 -15.45 -3.47 4.50
N GLN A 20 -15.45 -3.36 5.84
CA GLN A 20 -15.57 -2.05 6.50
C GLN A 20 -14.37 -1.14 6.17
N VAL A 21 -14.66 0.15 5.96
CA VAL A 21 -13.68 1.20 5.71
C VAL A 21 -14.05 2.42 6.56
N PRO A 22 -13.11 2.96 7.35
CA PRO A 22 -11.76 2.45 7.61
C PRO A 22 -11.76 1.20 8.48
N LYS A 23 -10.68 0.43 8.43
CA LYS A 23 -10.42 -0.62 9.41
C LYS A 23 -10.08 0.01 10.77
N ALA A 24 -10.42 -0.69 11.86
CA ALA A 24 -9.96 -0.31 13.18
C ALA A 24 -8.43 -0.31 13.23
N PRO A 25 -7.78 0.70 13.82
CA PRO A 25 -6.32 0.73 13.94
C PRO A 25 -5.76 -0.36 14.87
N GLU A 26 -6.60 -0.89 15.75
CA GLU A 26 -6.26 -1.97 16.68
C GLU A 26 -7.47 -2.88 16.87
N GLU A 27 -7.20 -4.15 17.05
CA GLU A 27 -8.20 -5.18 17.32
C GLU A 27 -7.77 -6.02 18.53
N LEU A 28 -8.72 -6.35 19.40
CA LEU A 28 -8.53 -7.19 20.57
C LEU A 28 -9.73 -8.14 20.71
N TYR A 29 -9.45 -9.42 20.85
CA TYR A 29 -10.49 -10.45 20.95
C TYR A 29 -10.24 -11.38 22.13
N ASP A 30 -11.30 -11.82 22.82
CA ASP A 30 -11.24 -12.92 23.77
C ASP A 30 -11.64 -14.23 23.06
N LEU A 31 -10.68 -14.99 22.61
CA LEU A 31 -10.89 -16.20 21.82
C LEU A 31 -11.63 -17.32 22.57
N ARG A 32 -11.83 -17.19 23.87
CA ARG A 32 -12.64 -18.15 24.65
C ARG A 32 -14.13 -17.95 24.44
N SER A 33 -14.56 -16.70 24.33
CA SER A 33 -15.96 -16.30 24.15
C SER A 33 -16.28 -15.91 22.72
N ASP A 34 -15.28 -15.56 21.93
CA ASP A 34 -15.38 -15.06 20.55
C ASP A 34 -14.29 -15.68 19.65
N PRO A 35 -14.39 -17.02 19.37
CA PRO A 35 -13.40 -17.72 18.56
C PRO A 35 -13.37 -17.29 17.09
N ASP A 36 -14.43 -16.62 16.61
CA ASP A 36 -14.55 -16.11 15.23
C ASP A 36 -14.06 -14.66 15.08
N GLU A 37 -13.57 -14.04 16.18
CA GLU A 37 -13.00 -12.68 16.19
C GLU A 37 -13.93 -11.62 15.57
N VAL A 38 -15.19 -11.63 15.98
CA VAL A 38 -16.23 -10.73 15.46
C VAL A 38 -16.55 -9.54 16.38
N ASN A 39 -16.14 -9.59 17.66
CA ASN A 39 -16.39 -8.56 18.66
C ASN A 39 -15.09 -7.89 19.09
N ASN A 40 -14.69 -6.82 18.41
CA ASN A 40 -13.47 -6.08 18.74
C ASN A 40 -13.59 -5.37 20.09
N LEU A 41 -12.79 -5.79 21.07
CA LEU A 41 -12.73 -5.27 22.44
C LEU A 41 -11.74 -4.09 22.61
N ALA A 42 -11.05 -3.65 21.58
CA ALA A 42 -10.05 -2.58 21.67
C ALA A 42 -10.63 -1.25 22.21
N GLY A 43 -11.91 -1.00 22.01
CA GLY A 43 -12.63 0.15 22.58
C GLY A 43 -13.17 -0.04 24.01
N SER A 44 -13.07 -1.26 24.59
CA SER A 44 -13.64 -1.58 25.89
C SER A 44 -12.76 -1.03 27.03
N SER A 45 -13.38 -0.30 27.95
CA SER A 45 -12.69 0.18 29.17
C SER A 45 -12.25 -0.95 30.09
N GLU A 46 -13.01 -2.05 30.14
CA GLU A 46 -12.68 -3.23 30.91
C GLU A 46 -11.41 -3.92 30.44
N HIS A 47 -11.17 -3.92 29.12
CA HIS A 47 -10.03 -4.59 28.50
C HIS A 47 -8.83 -3.66 28.25
N ARG A 48 -8.91 -2.39 28.67
CA ARG A 48 -7.86 -1.38 28.43
C ARG A 48 -6.48 -1.81 28.90
N ALA A 49 -6.37 -2.35 30.12
CA ALA A 49 -5.08 -2.80 30.66
C ALA A 49 -4.47 -3.95 29.83
N THR A 50 -5.31 -4.86 29.34
CA THR A 50 -4.89 -5.95 28.45
C THR A 50 -4.41 -5.41 27.11
N LEU A 51 -5.16 -4.48 26.49
CA LEU A 51 -4.78 -3.84 25.24
C LEU A 51 -3.43 -3.12 25.36
N GLU A 52 -3.24 -2.32 26.40
CA GLU A 52 -1.99 -1.58 26.65
C GLU A 52 -0.81 -2.53 26.85
N LYS A 53 -0.99 -3.62 27.61
CA LYS A 53 0.03 -4.65 27.79
C LYS A 53 0.43 -5.31 26.48
N LEU A 54 -0.54 -5.70 25.64
CA LEU A 54 -0.27 -6.36 24.35
C LEU A 54 0.36 -5.39 23.34
N ARG A 55 -0.09 -4.14 23.31
CA ARG A 55 0.53 -3.07 22.50
C ARG A 55 1.99 -2.87 22.87
N ALA A 56 2.30 -2.77 24.16
CA ALA A 56 3.68 -2.64 24.65
C ALA A 56 4.53 -3.87 24.29
N ALA A 57 3.98 -5.07 24.40
CA ALA A 57 4.66 -6.32 24.05
C ALA A 57 4.93 -6.42 22.55
N MET A 58 3.97 -6.08 21.71
CA MET A 58 4.12 -6.02 20.25
C MET A 58 5.23 -5.06 19.85
N ARG A 59 5.20 -3.84 20.41
CA ARG A 59 6.23 -2.82 20.12
C ARG A 59 7.63 -3.28 20.56
N ALA A 60 7.77 -3.82 21.75
CA ALA A 60 9.04 -4.35 22.25
C ALA A 60 9.55 -5.51 21.39
N HIS A 61 8.65 -6.38 20.92
CA HIS A 61 9.00 -7.46 20.01
C HIS A 61 9.48 -6.91 18.65
N ALA A 62 8.73 -6.03 18.01
CA ALA A 62 9.10 -5.41 16.73
C ALA A 62 10.47 -4.70 16.83
N GLU A 63 10.74 -4.00 17.94
CA GLU A 63 12.02 -3.37 18.21
C GLU A 63 13.14 -4.40 18.38
N SER A 64 12.91 -5.49 19.12
CA SER A 64 13.91 -6.53 19.39
C SER A 64 14.37 -7.27 18.13
N ILE A 65 13.45 -7.52 17.21
CA ILE A 65 13.75 -8.17 15.92
C ILE A 65 14.19 -7.17 14.84
N ARG A 66 14.09 -5.86 15.10
CA ARG A 66 14.34 -4.81 14.11
C ARG A 66 13.46 -4.99 12.87
N ASP A 67 12.16 -5.06 13.09
CA ASP A 67 11.17 -5.30 12.06
C ASP A 67 11.24 -4.24 10.96
N VAL A 68 11.47 -4.65 9.71
CA VAL A 68 11.50 -3.76 8.54
C VAL A 68 10.14 -3.62 7.86
N GLY A 69 9.10 -4.32 8.32
CA GLY A 69 7.76 -4.31 7.74
C GLY A 69 7.06 -2.94 7.74
N LEU A 70 7.57 -2.00 8.55
CA LEU A 70 7.08 -0.61 8.55
C LEU A 70 7.76 0.28 7.49
N MET A 71 8.78 -0.22 6.80
CA MET A 71 9.41 0.48 5.69
C MET A 71 8.63 0.14 4.41
N PRO A 72 8.27 1.12 3.57
CA PRO A 72 7.71 0.83 2.25
C PRO A 72 8.64 -0.10 1.46
N GLU A 73 8.10 -1.13 0.83
CA GLU A 73 8.91 -2.20 0.22
C GLU A 73 9.89 -1.65 -0.84
N GLY A 74 9.47 -0.68 -1.65
CA GLY A 74 10.34 -0.02 -2.60
C GLY A 74 11.51 0.74 -1.95
N GLU A 75 11.30 1.34 -0.78
CA GLU A 75 12.38 1.97 0.00
C GLU A 75 13.37 0.93 0.52
N MET A 76 12.86 -0.18 1.03
CA MET A 76 13.70 -1.27 1.52
C MET A 76 14.63 -1.79 0.42
N HIS A 77 14.08 -2.10 -0.76
CA HIS A 77 14.88 -2.57 -1.90
C HIS A 77 15.90 -1.55 -2.41
N THR A 78 15.56 -0.26 -2.38
CA THR A 78 16.50 0.80 -2.75
C THR A 78 17.66 0.91 -1.76
N ARG A 79 17.39 0.75 -0.46
CA ARG A 79 18.40 0.92 0.60
C ARG A 79 19.32 -0.30 0.79
N VAL A 80 18.91 -1.50 0.36
CA VAL A 80 19.68 -2.76 0.54
C VAL A 80 20.61 -3.10 -0.62
N THR A 81 20.97 -2.14 -1.45
CA THR A 81 21.89 -2.40 -2.58
C THR A 81 23.18 -3.07 -2.09
N GLY A 82 23.39 -4.33 -2.48
CA GLY A 82 24.57 -5.13 -2.11
C GLY A 82 24.57 -5.69 -0.68
N THR A 83 23.45 -5.62 0.06
CA THR A 83 23.30 -6.16 1.42
C THR A 83 21.92 -6.78 1.61
N ALA A 84 21.60 -7.28 2.80
CA ALA A 84 20.30 -7.84 3.11
C ALA A 84 19.43 -6.86 3.95
N PRO A 85 18.09 -6.95 3.90
CA PRO A 85 17.21 -6.20 4.80
C PRO A 85 17.56 -6.40 6.29
N TYR A 86 18.03 -7.59 6.64
CA TYR A 86 18.49 -7.91 7.97
C TYR A 86 19.67 -7.02 8.44
N ASP A 87 20.65 -6.77 7.57
CA ASP A 87 21.79 -5.91 7.88
C ASP A 87 21.41 -4.44 7.93
N LEU A 88 20.55 -4.02 6.99
CA LEU A 88 19.97 -2.67 6.99
C LEU A 88 19.29 -2.35 8.32
N ALA A 89 18.47 -3.26 8.82
CA ALA A 89 17.70 -3.07 10.05
C ALA A 89 18.57 -2.85 11.30
N ARG A 90 19.80 -3.35 11.29
CA ARG A 90 20.75 -3.24 12.41
C ARG A 90 21.63 -1.99 12.36
N ASP A 91 21.59 -1.26 11.28
CA ASP A 91 22.25 0.03 11.17
C ASP A 91 21.27 1.17 11.52
N PRO A 92 21.36 1.77 12.73
CA PRO A 92 20.42 2.80 13.16
C PRO A 92 20.51 4.10 12.34
N ALA A 93 21.61 4.31 11.62
CA ALA A 93 21.76 5.45 10.71
C ALA A 93 20.95 5.25 9.42
N LYS A 94 20.79 3.99 8.98
CA LYS A 94 20.04 3.61 7.78
C LYS A 94 18.59 3.26 8.06
N TYR A 95 18.29 2.79 9.29
CA TYR A 95 16.96 2.39 9.72
C TYR A 95 16.62 2.94 11.11
N PRO A 96 16.13 4.17 11.21
CA PRO A 96 15.74 4.79 12.48
C PRO A 96 14.39 4.25 12.95
N PHE A 97 14.37 2.97 13.39
CA PHE A 97 13.19 2.19 13.73
C PHE A 97 12.16 2.95 14.58
N THR A 98 12.62 3.55 15.70
CA THR A 98 11.72 4.25 16.64
C THR A 98 10.97 5.41 15.96
N ARG A 99 11.65 6.22 15.12
CA ARG A 99 10.97 7.31 14.41
C ARG A 99 9.98 6.80 13.37
N ILE A 100 10.29 5.70 12.71
CA ILE A 100 9.41 5.09 11.70
C ILE A 100 8.16 4.53 12.38
N ILE A 101 8.30 3.70 13.43
CA ILE A 101 7.15 3.11 14.13
C ILE A 101 6.28 4.17 14.80
N ASP A 102 6.88 5.20 15.42
CA ASP A 102 6.12 6.30 16.01
C ASP A 102 5.33 7.09 14.96
N THR A 103 5.85 7.20 13.74
CA THR A 103 5.13 7.88 12.67
C THR A 103 4.04 7.00 12.07
N ALA A 104 4.30 5.71 11.94
CA ALA A 104 3.30 4.74 11.51
C ALA A 104 2.11 4.67 12.49
N ASP A 105 2.39 4.60 13.79
CA ASP A 105 1.37 4.63 14.84
C ASP A 105 0.56 5.93 14.80
N LEU A 106 1.25 7.08 14.67
CA LEU A 106 0.60 8.38 14.56
C LEU A 106 -0.26 8.50 13.31
N ALA A 107 0.19 7.94 12.19
CA ALA A 107 -0.57 7.90 10.95
C ALA A 107 -1.82 7.03 11.09
N SER A 108 -1.68 5.84 11.65
CA SER A 108 -2.72 4.80 11.70
C SER A 108 -3.82 5.06 12.72
N ASN A 109 -3.57 5.84 13.78
CA ASN A 109 -4.56 6.12 14.83
C ASN A 109 -5.74 7.00 14.37
N LEU A 110 -5.66 7.60 13.21
CA LEU A 110 -6.66 8.45 12.55
C LEU A 110 -7.14 9.66 13.39
N THR A 111 -6.49 9.98 14.49
CA THR A 111 -6.87 11.10 15.36
C THR A 111 -6.62 12.44 14.64
N PRO A 112 -7.60 13.33 14.52
CA PRO A 112 -7.40 14.63 13.87
C PRO A 112 -6.31 15.48 14.55
N ALA A 113 -6.13 15.34 15.87
CA ALA A 113 -5.10 16.03 16.64
C ALA A 113 -3.67 15.69 16.20
N ALA A 114 -3.46 14.59 15.45
CA ALA A 114 -2.15 14.20 14.92
C ALA A 114 -1.69 15.06 13.72
N VAL A 115 -2.58 15.80 13.07
CA VAL A 115 -2.27 16.55 11.83
C VAL A 115 -1.07 17.50 11.97
N PRO A 116 -0.95 18.34 13.02
CA PRO A 116 0.21 19.22 13.17
C PRO A 116 1.55 18.45 13.25
N GLU A 117 1.57 17.34 13.97
CA GLU A 117 2.76 16.51 14.10
C GLU A 117 3.09 15.76 12.80
N LEU A 118 2.10 15.23 12.10
CA LEU A 118 2.30 14.63 10.77
C LEU A 118 2.90 15.65 9.80
N ARG A 119 2.38 16.89 9.76
CA ARG A 119 2.97 17.97 8.95
C ARG A 119 4.42 18.24 9.30
N ARG A 120 4.76 18.28 10.59
CA ARG A 120 6.14 18.46 11.03
C ARG A 120 7.06 17.34 10.55
N ARG A 121 6.55 16.10 10.46
CA ARG A 121 7.33 14.92 10.02
C ARG A 121 7.49 14.81 8.49
N THR A 122 6.82 15.63 7.71
CA THR A 122 7.00 15.65 6.24
C THR A 122 8.41 16.11 5.80
N ILE A 123 9.16 16.73 6.68
CA ILE A 123 10.54 17.18 6.43
C ILE A 123 11.60 16.37 7.20
N ASP A 124 11.22 15.22 7.76
CA ASP A 124 12.18 14.32 8.43
C ASP A 124 13.28 13.88 7.45
N PRO A 125 14.53 13.75 7.89
CA PRO A 125 15.61 13.27 7.02
C PRO A 125 15.36 11.87 6.44
N ASP A 126 14.60 11.01 7.13
CA ASP A 126 14.27 9.66 6.67
C ASP A 126 13.02 9.64 5.79
N SER A 127 13.14 9.06 4.58
CA SER A 127 12.04 8.98 3.60
C SER A 127 10.88 8.09 4.05
N ALA A 128 11.12 7.06 4.85
CA ALA A 128 10.03 6.23 5.39
C ALA A 128 9.19 7.02 6.41
N VAL A 129 9.83 7.86 7.22
CA VAL A 129 9.12 8.79 8.12
C VAL A 129 8.28 9.78 7.32
N ARG A 130 8.86 10.39 6.27
CA ARG A 130 8.11 11.32 5.39
C ARG A 130 6.96 10.62 4.67
N HIS A 131 7.17 9.40 4.20
CA HIS A 131 6.12 8.59 3.57
C HIS A 131 4.93 8.37 4.53
N TRP A 132 5.19 7.88 5.76
CA TRP A 132 4.13 7.69 6.77
C TRP A 132 3.44 9.01 7.15
N ALA A 133 4.17 10.11 7.20
CA ALA A 133 3.61 11.42 7.46
C ALA A 133 2.61 11.84 6.38
N ALA A 134 2.99 11.71 5.09
CA ALA A 134 2.11 12.02 3.97
C ALA A 134 0.90 11.06 3.90
N LEU A 135 1.13 9.76 4.11
CA LEU A 135 0.06 8.75 4.16
C LEU A 135 -0.91 9.04 5.32
N GLY A 136 -0.38 9.45 6.48
CA GLY A 136 -1.21 9.84 7.62
C GLY A 136 -2.10 11.06 7.34
N LEU A 137 -1.63 12.03 6.55
CA LEU A 137 -2.45 13.13 6.07
C LEU A 137 -3.51 12.65 5.06
N LEU A 138 -3.13 11.81 4.10
CA LEU A 138 -4.05 11.23 3.11
C LEU A 138 -5.19 10.47 3.79
N MET A 139 -4.90 9.59 4.73
CA MET A 139 -5.90 8.79 5.46
C MET A 139 -6.91 9.64 6.23
N ARG A 140 -6.58 10.89 6.59
CA ARG A 140 -7.49 11.81 7.28
C ARG A 140 -8.33 12.66 6.34
N GLY A 141 -8.12 12.55 5.04
CA GLY A 141 -8.95 13.14 4.01
C GLY A 141 -8.82 14.67 3.90
N LYS A 142 -9.87 15.29 3.35
CA LYS A 142 -9.84 16.66 2.84
C LYS A 142 -9.34 17.72 3.82
N ALA A 143 -9.73 17.66 5.09
CA ALA A 143 -9.36 18.68 6.07
C ALA A 143 -7.85 18.62 6.39
N ALA A 144 -7.30 17.43 6.53
CA ALA A 144 -5.86 17.23 6.78
C ALA A 144 -5.01 17.62 5.56
N ILE A 145 -5.47 17.29 4.35
CA ILE A 145 -4.81 17.68 3.11
C ILE A 145 -4.81 19.20 2.94
N ALA A 146 -5.92 19.87 3.20
CA ALA A 146 -5.98 21.33 3.16
C ALA A 146 -5.01 21.98 4.16
N ALA A 147 -4.91 21.43 5.37
CA ALA A 147 -3.96 21.90 6.38
C ALA A 147 -2.49 21.66 5.99
N GLY A 148 -2.17 20.53 5.33
CA GLY A 148 -0.82 20.13 4.93
C GLY A 148 -0.50 20.39 3.45
N GLN A 149 -1.28 21.20 2.74
CA GLN A 149 -1.17 21.37 1.28
C GLN A 149 0.20 21.89 0.84
N THR A 150 0.77 22.81 1.60
CA THR A 150 2.09 23.39 1.30
C THR A 150 3.18 22.32 1.38
N GLU A 151 3.18 21.52 2.43
CA GLU A 151 4.12 20.43 2.63
C GLU A 151 3.96 19.36 1.56
N LEU A 152 2.73 18.96 1.25
CA LEU A 152 2.46 17.96 0.21
C LEU A 152 2.89 18.42 -1.19
N ARG A 153 2.73 19.72 -1.52
CA ARG A 153 3.27 20.28 -2.76
C ARG A 153 4.80 20.20 -2.81
N ALA A 154 5.48 20.50 -1.72
CA ALA A 154 6.93 20.35 -1.65
C ALA A 154 7.37 18.90 -1.82
N MET A 155 6.61 17.94 -1.27
CA MET A 155 6.88 16.51 -1.37
C MET A 155 6.72 15.95 -2.80
N LEU A 156 6.08 16.66 -3.73
CA LEU A 156 6.10 16.27 -5.16
C LEU A 156 7.52 16.31 -5.76
N GLN A 157 8.46 16.99 -5.10
CA GLN A 157 9.86 17.07 -5.50
C GLN A 157 10.78 16.30 -4.54
N ASP A 158 10.23 15.43 -3.68
CA ASP A 158 11.03 14.62 -2.75
C ASP A 158 12.04 13.73 -3.48
N SER A 159 13.14 13.42 -2.83
CA SER A 159 14.15 12.49 -3.35
C SER A 159 13.61 11.06 -3.50
N SER A 160 12.65 10.65 -2.65
CA SER A 160 12.04 9.32 -2.70
C SER A 160 10.84 9.28 -3.66
N PRO A 161 10.84 8.39 -4.65
CA PRO A 161 9.68 8.14 -5.51
C PRO A 161 8.40 7.82 -4.73
N LEU A 162 8.49 7.03 -3.66
CA LEU A 162 7.32 6.63 -2.86
C LEU A 162 6.72 7.80 -2.08
N VAL A 163 7.55 8.74 -1.62
CA VAL A 163 7.07 9.98 -1.00
C VAL A 163 6.36 10.85 -2.03
N ARG A 164 6.91 10.99 -3.25
CA ARG A 164 6.26 11.72 -4.35
C ARG A 164 4.91 11.12 -4.71
N ILE A 165 4.82 9.78 -4.78
CA ILE A 165 3.59 9.07 -5.15
C ILE A 165 2.49 9.30 -4.12
N VAL A 166 2.76 9.14 -2.82
CA VAL A 166 1.72 9.35 -1.81
C VAL A 166 1.30 10.80 -1.70
N ALA A 167 2.21 11.76 -1.88
CA ALA A 167 1.88 13.19 -1.94
C ALA A 167 1.01 13.52 -3.17
N ALA A 168 1.32 12.92 -4.32
CA ALA A 168 0.54 13.07 -5.54
C ALA A 168 -0.86 12.48 -5.41
N GLU A 169 -1.01 11.31 -4.81
CA GLU A 169 -2.30 10.72 -4.49
C GLU A 169 -3.11 11.64 -3.58
N ALA A 170 -2.52 12.12 -2.49
CA ALA A 170 -3.17 13.00 -1.52
C ALA A 170 -3.68 14.30 -2.17
N LEU A 171 -2.86 14.96 -2.96
CA LEU A 171 -3.21 16.19 -3.65
C LEU A 171 -4.27 15.97 -4.74
N THR A 172 -4.20 14.87 -5.49
CA THR A 172 -5.23 14.53 -6.48
C THR A 172 -6.56 14.16 -5.80
N ALA A 173 -6.50 13.43 -4.69
CA ALA A 173 -7.70 13.00 -3.96
C ALA A 173 -8.47 14.17 -3.34
N HIS A 174 -7.76 15.11 -2.71
CA HIS A 174 -8.37 16.11 -1.83
C HIS A 174 -7.77 17.53 -1.93
N GLY A 175 -6.75 17.75 -2.75
CA GLY A 175 -6.10 19.04 -2.94
C GLY A 175 -6.93 20.00 -3.80
N ALA A 176 -6.34 21.14 -4.14
CA ALA A 176 -6.93 22.06 -5.10
C ALA A 176 -6.82 21.50 -6.53
N GLU A 177 -7.77 21.87 -7.39
CA GLU A 177 -7.77 21.43 -8.80
C GLU A 177 -6.45 21.79 -9.53
N THR A 178 -5.86 22.93 -9.17
CA THR A 178 -4.56 23.37 -9.70
C THR A 178 -3.41 22.44 -9.38
N ASP A 179 -3.51 21.62 -8.31
CA ASP A 179 -2.48 20.65 -7.93
C ASP A 179 -2.59 19.35 -8.74
N ALA A 180 -3.80 19.03 -9.21
CA ALA A 180 -4.09 17.74 -9.83
C ALA A 180 -3.23 17.47 -11.08
N THR A 181 -2.97 18.47 -11.91
CA THR A 181 -2.15 18.31 -13.13
C THR A 181 -0.74 17.88 -12.80
N ALA A 182 -0.07 18.55 -11.86
CA ALA A 182 1.29 18.21 -11.45
C ALA A 182 1.34 16.85 -10.72
N ALA A 183 0.36 16.60 -9.87
CA ALA A 183 0.24 15.33 -9.13
C ALA A 183 0.01 14.14 -10.07
N LEU A 184 -0.92 14.23 -11.03
CA LEU A 184 -1.16 13.18 -12.01
C LEU A 184 0.06 12.94 -12.91
N ALA A 185 0.85 13.98 -13.23
CA ALA A 185 2.09 13.80 -13.99
C ALA A 185 3.11 12.97 -13.19
N ILE A 186 3.20 13.11 -11.88
CA ILE A 186 4.03 12.26 -11.01
C ILE A 186 3.56 10.81 -11.07
N LEU A 187 2.26 10.54 -10.86
CA LEU A 187 1.72 9.19 -10.94
C LEU A 187 1.93 8.56 -12.31
N LYS A 188 1.70 9.31 -13.39
CA LYS A 188 1.97 8.88 -14.77
C LYS A 188 3.42 8.47 -14.95
N ASN A 189 4.37 9.29 -14.48
CA ASN A 189 5.79 9.01 -14.60
C ASN A 189 6.17 7.69 -13.93
N TYR A 190 5.71 7.46 -12.68
CA TYR A 190 6.11 6.29 -11.91
C TYR A 190 5.33 5.00 -12.22
N ALA A 191 4.28 5.05 -13.02
CA ALA A 191 3.46 3.87 -13.34
C ALA A 191 4.16 2.85 -14.27
N SER A 192 5.27 3.22 -14.93
CA SER A 192 6.00 2.32 -15.84
C SER A 192 6.90 1.36 -15.07
N VAL A 193 6.56 0.06 -15.12
CA VAL A 193 7.40 -0.99 -14.50
C VAL A 193 8.74 -1.15 -15.21
N GLU A 194 8.81 -0.91 -16.52
CA GLU A 194 10.06 -0.97 -17.28
C GLU A 194 11.08 0.06 -16.80
N GLN A 195 10.60 1.25 -16.41
CA GLN A 195 11.47 2.37 -16.02
C GLN A 195 11.80 2.37 -14.52
N HIS A 196 10.87 1.92 -13.68
CA HIS A 196 10.96 2.13 -12.23
C HIS A 196 10.95 0.85 -11.41
N GLY A 197 10.79 -0.32 -12.04
CA GLY A 197 10.67 -1.60 -11.35
C GLY A 197 9.32 -1.81 -10.69
N VAL A 198 9.11 -3.04 -10.23
CA VAL A 198 7.79 -3.51 -9.77
C VAL A 198 7.22 -2.71 -8.60
N PHE A 199 8.01 -2.39 -7.57
CA PHE A 199 7.48 -1.78 -6.35
C PHE A 199 7.05 -0.33 -6.53
N ILE A 200 7.83 0.45 -7.28
CA ILE A 200 7.49 1.85 -7.56
C ILE A 200 6.30 1.92 -8.50
N ALA A 201 6.30 1.09 -9.57
CA ALA A 201 5.18 1.05 -10.51
C ALA A 201 3.88 0.62 -9.82
N MET A 202 3.92 -0.41 -8.96
CA MET A 202 2.76 -0.84 -8.19
C MET A 202 2.23 0.24 -7.26
N ALA A 203 3.10 0.99 -6.59
CA ALA A 203 2.67 2.09 -5.73
C ALA A 203 1.92 3.16 -6.54
N ALA A 204 2.44 3.54 -7.71
CA ALA A 204 1.80 4.52 -8.58
C ALA A 204 0.49 4.01 -9.19
N LEU A 205 0.45 2.75 -9.63
CA LEU A 205 -0.76 2.12 -10.18
C LEU A 205 -1.85 1.97 -9.11
N ASN A 206 -1.49 1.59 -7.88
CA ASN A 206 -2.43 1.53 -6.76
C ASN A 206 -3.04 2.91 -6.47
N ALA A 207 -2.22 3.97 -6.48
CA ALA A 207 -2.70 5.34 -6.30
C ALA A 207 -3.65 5.75 -7.44
N ILE A 208 -3.34 5.41 -8.71
CA ILE A 208 -4.20 5.68 -9.87
C ILE A 208 -5.54 4.95 -9.72
N GLU A 209 -5.53 3.68 -9.32
CA GLU A 209 -6.75 2.90 -9.08
C GLU A 209 -7.60 3.50 -7.95
N ALA A 210 -6.98 3.80 -6.81
CA ALA A 210 -7.66 4.39 -5.65
C ALA A 210 -8.32 5.74 -5.97
N LEU A 211 -7.70 6.54 -6.83
CA LEU A 211 -8.23 7.82 -7.30
C LEU A 211 -9.44 7.66 -8.23
N GLY A 212 -9.60 6.54 -8.91
CA GLY A 212 -10.72 6.23 -9.78
C GLY A 212 -11.02 7.35 -10.81
N PRO A 213 -12.22 7.96 -10.77
CA PRO A 213 -12.59 9.01 -11.74
C PRO A 213 -11.64 10.21 -11.75
N LYS A 214 -10.95 10.53 -10.65
CA LYS A 214 -10.02 11.67 -10.58
C LYS A 214 -8.73 11.40 -11.38
N ALA A 215 -8.39 10.14 -11.63
CA ALA A 215 -7.28 9.73 -12.47
C ALA A 215 -7.72 9.18 -13.84
N ALA A 216 -8.99 9.37 -14.25
CA ALA A 216 -9.54 8.83 -15.50
C ALA A 216 -8.73 9.25 -16.75
N SER A 217 -8.11 10.43 -16.74
CA SER A 217 -7.25 10.91 -17.82
C SER A 217 -6.01 10.03 -18.05
N LEU A 218 -5.61 9.24 -17.06
CA LEU A 218 -4.46 8.33 -17.16
C LEU A 218 -4.83 6.95 -17.71
N LYS A 219 -6.11 6.59 -17.79
CA LYS A 219 -6.55 5.25 -18.18
C LYS A 219 -6.00 4.82 -19.56
N ALA A 220 -6.06 5.71 -20.54
CA ALA A 220 -5.54 5.44 -21.88
C ALA A 220 -4.02 5.20 -21.87
N TYR A 221 -3.28 5.97 -21.09
CA TYR A 221 -1.85 5.78 -20.90
C TYR A 221 -1.54 4.46 -20.18
N VAL A 222 -2.25 4.13 -19.11
CA VAL A 222 -2.08 2.88 -18.37
C VAL A 222 -2.30 1.67 -19.27
N ALA A 223 -3.23 1.74 -20.23
CA ALA A 223 -3.46 0.68 -21.21
C ALA A 223 -2.29 0.45 -22.20
N THR A 224 -1.35 1.39 -22.29
CA THR A 224 -0.14 1.26 -23.13
C THR A 224 1.08 0.73 -22.39
N LEU A 225 0.99 0.58 -21.06
CA LEU A 225 2.14 0.18 -20.25
C LEU A 225 2.45 -1.31 -20.44
N SER A 226 3.76 -1.62 -20.42
CA SER A 226 4.23 -2.99 -20.34
C SER A 226 3.75 -3.67 -19.04
N PRO A 227 3.30 -4.92 -19.12
CA PRO A 227 2.96 -5.68 -17.91
C PRO A 227 4.20 -6.23 -17.17
N ARG A 228 5.40 -6.13 -17.76
CA ARG A 228 6.64 -6.67 -17.20
C ARG A 228 7.78 -5.66 -17.24
N GLY A 229 8.68 -5.78 -16.26
CA GLY A 229 9.87 -4.95 -16.13
C GLY A 229 10.80 -5.47 -15.02
N PRO A 230 11.78 -4.70 -14.58
CA PRO A 230 12.70 -5.10 -13.52
C PRO A 230 11.97 -5.52 -12.25
N SER A 231 12.28 -6.73 -11.78
CA SER A 231 11.73 -7.33 -10.56
C SER A 231 12.84 -8.11 -9.86
N PRO A 232 12.92 -8.10 -8.52
CA PRO A 232 13.93 -8.87 -7.79
C PRO A 232 13.65 -10.38 -7.78
N ASP A 233 12.40 -10.79 -8.05
CA ASP A 233 11.97 -12.18 -8.04
C ASP A 233 10.73 -12.35 -8.92
N ASN A 234 10.61 -13.48 -9.63
CA ASN A 234 9.51 -13.77 -10.54
C ASN A 234 8.13 -13.89 -9.85
N ARG A 235 8.09 -14.12 -8.53
CA ARG A 235 6.84 -14.14 -7.75
C ARG A 235 6.07 -12.82 -7.83
N TYR A 236 6.72 -11.72 -8.16
CA TYR A 236 6.09 -10.40 -8.33
C TYR A 236 5.56 -10.14 -9.75
N ASP A 237 5.89 -11.00 -10.72
CA ASP A 237 5.58 -10.79 -12.15
C ASP A 237 4.08 -10.69 -12.44
N SER A 238 3.24 -11.29 -11.60
CA SER A 238 1.78 -11.23 -11.74
C SER A 238 1.13 -9.96 -11.15
N TYR A 239 1.87 -9.10 -10.45
CA TYR A 239 1.28 -7.95 -9.76
C TYR A 239 0.88 -6.85 -10.72
N VAL A 240 1.81 -6.41 -11.57
CA VAL A 240 1.55 -5.34 -12.54
C VAL A 240 0.45 -5.72 -13.53
N PRO A 241 0.46 -6.91 -14.17
CA PRO A 241 -0.64 -7.32 -15.07
C PRO A 241 -2.01 -7.25 -14.42
N ARG A 242 -2.16 -7.71 -13.18
CA ARG A 242 -3.43 -7.66 -12.44
C ARG A 242 -3.88 -6.21 -12.19
N GLN A 243 -2.95 -5.34 -11.83
CA GLN A 243 -3.24 -3.94 -11.56
C GLN A 243 -3.64 -3.19 -12.84
N LEU A 244 -2.92 -3.43 -13.94
CA LEU A 244 -3.27 -2.87 -15.24
C LEU A 244 -4.67 -3.34 -15.68
N ALA A 245 -4.99 -4.63 -15.51
CA ALA A 245 -6.31 -5.18 -15.82
C ALA A 245 -7.41 -4.54 -14.97
N SER A 246 -7.17 -4.33 -13.67
CA SER A 246 -8.13 -3.69 -12.76
C SER A 246 -8.43 -2.25 -13.17
N ILE A 247 -7.41 -1.47 -13.50
CA ILE A 247 -7.58 -0.05 -13.90
C ILE A 247 -8.24 0.07 -15.28
N THR A 248 -7.82 -0.76 -16.23
CA THR A 248 -8.26 -0.64 -17.64
C THR A 248 -9.59 -1.34 -17.91
N GLY A 249 -9.91 -2.40 -17.15
CA GLY A 249 -11.00 -3.33 -17.42
C GLY A 249 -10.71 -4.29 -18.56
N VAL A 250 -9.43 -4.39 -19.01
CA VAL A 250 -8.98 -5.31 -20.06
C VAL A 250 -8.13 -6.40 -19.42
N GLU A 251 -8.48 -7.66 -19.63
CA GLU A 251 -7.68 -8.80 -19.16
C GLU A 251 -6.32 -8.80 -19.89
N ILE A 252 -5.26 -8.79 -19.09
CA ILE A 252 -3.90 -8.88 -19.61
C ILE A 252 -3.43 -10.31 -19.39
N ALA A 253 -3.32 -11.07 -20.47
CA ALA A 253 -2.88 -12.45 -20.44
C ALA A 253 -1.49 -12.55 -19.79
N ASP A 254 -1.35 -13.35 -18.75
CA ASP A 254 -0.05 -13.72 -18.22
C ASP A 254 0.66 -14.60 -19.26
N PRO A 255 1.82 -14.20 -19.80
CA PRO A 255 2.54 -14.99 -20.79
C PRO A 255 2.94 -16.39 -20.31
N GLU A 256 3.05 -16.60 -19.01
CA GLU A 256 3.33 -17.94 -18.45
C GLU A 256 2.08 -18.82 -18.45
N GLU A 257 0.90 -18.29 -18.16
CA GLU A 257 -0.36 -19.06 -18.32
C GLU A 257 -0.60 -19.39 -19.80
N ALA A 258 -0.25 -18.49 -20.71
CA ALA A 258 -0.34 -18.75 -22.16
C ALA A 258 0.63 -19.86 -22.62
N THR A 259 1.83 -19.93 -22.04
CA THR A 259 2.80 -21.01 -22.34
C THR A 259 2.44 -22.32 -21.65
N ALA A 260 1.95 -22.30 -20.43
CA ALA A 260 1.49 -23.49 -19.70
C ALA A 260 0.25 -24.12 -20.38
N THR A 261 -0.67 -23.30 -20.87
CA THR A 261 -1.86 -23.74 -21.61
C THR A 261 -1.47 -24.35 -22.97
N LYS A 262 -0.49 -23.76 -23.67
CA LYS A 262 0.07 -24.33 -24.91
C LYS A 262 0.82 -25.65 -24.67
N ALA A 263 1.54 -25.77 -23.57
CA ALA A 263 2.25 -27.01 -23.21
C ALA A 263 1.27 -28.14 -22.83
N ARG A 264 0.20 -27.82 -22.06
CA ARG A 264 -0.88 -28.78 -21.76
C ARG A 264 -1.68 -29.19 -22.98
N GLY A 265 -1.92 -28.28 -23.93
CA GLY A 265 -2.59 -28.57 -25.20
C GLY A 265 -1.76 -29.47 -26.13
N LYS A 266 -0.41 -29.28 -26.15
CA LYS A 266 0.50 -30.17 -26.93
C LYS A 266 0.64 -31.55 -26.31
N GLY A 267 0.63 -31.66 -24.96
CA GLY A 267 0.66 -32.96 -24.28
C GLY A 267 -0.59 -33.81 -24.53
N LYS A 268 -1.79 -33.20 -24.54
CA LYS A 268 -3.04 -33.89 -24.87
C LYS A 268 -3.12 -34.32 -26.32
N ARG A 269 -2.52 -33.60 -27.28
CA ARG A 269 -2.49 -34.01 -28.69
C ARG A 269 -1.49 -35.13 -28.98
N LYS A 270 -0.40 -35.25 -28.20
CA LYS A 270 0.55 -36.34 -28.31
C LYS A 270 -0.01 -37.67 -27.75
N ALA A 271 -0.69 -37.60 -26.62
CA ALA A 271 -1.35 -38.80 -26.03
C ALA A 271 -2.49 -39.35 -26.89
N ALA A 272 -3.22 -38.50 -27.62
CA ALA A 272 -4.30 -38.95 -28.54
C ALA A 272 -3.80 -39.54 -29.85
N ASN A 273 -2.52 -39.33 -30.24
CA ASN A 273 -1.94 -39.92 -31.46
C ASN A 273 -1.09 -41.17 -31.20
N GLU A 274 -0.99 -41.64 -29.96
CA GLU A 274 -0.27 -42.88 -29.59
C GLU A 274 -1.26 -44.02 -29.25
N GLU A 275 -2.58 -43.77 -29.34
CA GLU A 275 -3.65 -44.75 -29.11
C GLU A 275 -4.40 -45.20 -30.41
N ASP A 276 -3.91 -44.80 -31.60
CA ASP A 276 -4.38 -45.30 -32.92
C ASP A 276 -3.23 -46.19 -33.52
#